data_38e87863f08a1817013d3d8f8a022a8a
#
_entry.id   38e87863f08a1817013d3d8f8a022a8a
#
_cell.length_a   1.000
_cell.length_b   1.000
_cell.length_c   1.000
_cell.angle_alpha   90.00
_cell.angle_beta   90.00
_cell.angle_gamma   90.00
#
_symmetry.space_group_name_H-M   'P 1'
#
loop_
_entity.id
_entity.type
_entity.pdbx_description
1 polymer ?
#
loop_
_entity_poly.entity_id
_entity_poly.type
_entity_poly.pdbx_seq_one_letter_code
_entity_poly.pdbx_strand_id
1 'polypeptide(L)'
;PGIEPGLEAVSYYDPPNMTYPFGAYVCVMDIDVDTGVPVIRRFYALDDCGTRINPMIIEGQVHGGLTEALAVALGQEIAYDDMGNVKTGTLMDFFLPTAWEVPNYETDHTVTPSPHHPIGAKGVGESPHVGGVPCFSNAVQDAFRPFGNTHTNMPHDHWRIWKTANELGLHG
;
A
#
# COMPACT_ATOMS: atom_id res chain seq x y z
N PRO A 1 -24.21 -27.00 40.04
CA PRO A 1 -24.14 -25.98 39.00
C PRO A 1 -25.05 -26.42 37.89
N GLY A 2 -26.16 -25.67 37.70
CA GLY A 2 -27.14 -25.98 36.67
C GLY A 2 -26.54 -25.71 35.29
N ILE A 3 -26.68 -26.65 34.39
CA ILE A 3 -26.40 -26.43 32.96
C ILE A 3 -27.59 -25.66 32.45
N GLU A 4 -27.36 -24.48 31.92
CA GLU A 4 -28.42 -23.71 31.24
C GLU A 4 -28.81 -24.47 29.93
N PRO A 5 -30.12 -24.54 29.62
CA PRO A 5 -30.58 -25.21 28.40
C PRO A 5 -30.21 -24.35 27.19
N GLY A 6 -29.36 -24.87 26.32
CA GLY A 6 -28.92 -24.21 25.09
C GLY A 6 -27.62 -24.80 24.58
N LEU A 7 -27.31 -24.51 23.31
CA LEU A 7 -26.02 -24.82 22.66
C LEU A 7 -25.19 -23.55 22.48
N GLU A 8 -25.31 -22.62 23.43
CA GLU A 8 -24.58 -21.33 23.42
C GLU A 8 -23.49 -21.34 24.49
N ALA A 9 -22.32 -20.85 24.12
CA ALA A 9 -21.24 -20.61 25.06
C ALA A 9 -20.59 -19.24 24.72
N VAL A 10 -20.35 -18.45 25.78
CA VAL A 10 -19.65 -17.19 25.66
C VAL A 10 -18.29 -17.32 26.32
N SER A 11 -17.24 -16.93 25.59
CA SER A 11 -15.89 -16.90 26.12
C SER A 11 -15.27 -15.53 25.83
N TYR A 12 -14.56 -14.99 26.79
CA TYR A 12 -13.80 -13.76 26.67
C TYR A 12 -12.31 -14.09 26.62
N TYR A 13 -11.62 -13.50 25.67
CA TYR A 13 -10.17 -13.60 25.57
C TYR A 13 -9.56 -12.20 25.56
N ASP A 14 -8.71 -11.93 26.52
CA ASP A 14 -7.93 -10.70 26.62
C ASP A 14 -6.46 -11.02 26.31
N PRO A 15 -5.95 -10.60 25.14
CA PRO A 15 -4.59 -10.92 24.75
C PRO A 15 -3.59 -10.18 25.64
N PRO A 16 -2.48 -10.83 26.07
CA PRO A 16 -1.50 -10.23 26.96
C PRO A 16 -0.70 -9.09 26.32
N ASN A 17 -0.70 -8.99 24.99
CA ASN A 17 -0.03 -7.94 24.24
C ASN A 17 -0.56 -7.86 22.81
N MET A 18 -0.21 -6.78 22.12
CA MET A 18 -0.52 -6.59 20.70
C MET A 18 0.32 -7.50 19.79
N THR A 19 -0.15 -7.74 18.58
CA THR A 19 0.57 -8.46 17.53
C THR A 19 0.87 -7.53 16.36
N TYR A 20 2.07 -7.66 15.80
CA TYR A 20 2.52 -6.79 14.71
C TYR A 20 2.98 -7.63 13.53
N PRO A 21 2.36 -7.46 12.34
CA PRO A 21 2.92 -7.96 11.10
C PRO A 21 4.17 -7.16 10.71
N PHE A 22 4.93 -7.68 9.77
CA PHE A 22 6.00 -6.93 9.11
C PHE A 22 6.13 -7.40 7.66
N GLY A 23 6.81 -6.60 6.85
CA GLY A 23 7.03 -6.93 5.45
C GLY A 23 8.22 -6.19 4.86
N ALA A 24 8.60 -6.59 3.66
CA ALA A 24 9.61 -5.93 2.85
C ALA A 24 9.09 -5.81 1.41
N TYR A 25 9.30 -4.64 0.80
CA TYR A 25 8.76 -4.32 -0.52
C TYR A 25 9.82 -3.73 -1.42
N VAL A 26 9.79 -4.12 -2.70
CA VAL A 26 10.69 -3.58 -3.72
C VAL A 26 9.87 -3.24 -4.96
N CYS A 27 9.99 -2.02 -5.44
CA CYS A 27 9.37 -1.54 -6.66
C CYS A 27 10.43 -1.24 -7.72
N VAL A 28 10.27 -1.80 -8.91
CA VAL A 28 11.08 -1.47 -10.09
C VAL A 28 10.19 -0.67 -11.02
N MET A 29 10.59 0.57 -11.31
CA MET A 29 9.78 1.54 -12.03
C MET A 29 10.60 2.27 -13.08
N ASP A 30 9.99 2.48 -14.26
CA ASP A 30 10.45 3.45 -15.25
C ASP A 30 9.54 4.68 -15.20
N ILE A 31 10.08 5.83 -15.56
CA ILE A 31 9.32 7.08 -15.71
C ILE A 31 9.48 7.58 -17.13
N ASP A 32 8.36 7.78 -17.82
CA ASP A 32 8.33 8.53 -19.06
C ASP A 32 8.40 10.03 -18.73
N VAL A 33 9.52 10.64 -18.96
CA VAL A 33 9.77 12.04 -18.60
C VAL A 33 8.93 13.01 -19.42
N ASP A 34 8.58 12.68 -20.67
CA ASP A 34 7.82 13.54 -21.57
C ASP A 34 6.34 13.62 -21.18
N THR A 35 5.80 12.56 -20.56
CA THR A 35 4.39 12.46 -20.16
C THR A 35 4.18 12.48 -18.64
N GLY A 36 5.23 12.21 -17.87
CA GLY A 36 5.14 12.03 -16.43
C GLY A 36 4.51 10.70 -15.99
N VAL A 37 4.35 9.74 -16.92
CA VAL A 37 3.71 8.46 -16.62
C VAL A 37 4.70 7.50 -15.95
N PRO A 38 4.44 7.04 -14.70
CA PRO A 38 5.23 5.98 -14.09
C PRO A 38 4.79 4.62 -14.62
N VAL A 39 5.73 3.78 -15.00
CA VAL A 39 5.49 2.41 -15.48
C VAL A 39 6.11 1.43 -14.49
N ILE A 40 5.29 0.75 -13.71
CA ILE A 40 5.76 -0.25 -12.75
C ILE A 40 6.13 -1.52 -13.54
N ARG A 41 7.41 -1.84 -13.58
CA ARG A 41 7.95 -3.02 -14.25
C ARG A 41 7.77 -4.28 -13.42
N ARG A 42 8.06 -4.17 -12.12
CA ARG A 42 7.92 -5.25 -11.15
C ARG A 42 7.64 -4.69 -9.76
N PHE A 43 6.88 -5.42 -8.99
CA PHE A 43 6.68 -5.14 -7.58
C PHE A 43 6.75 -6.44 -6.78
N TYR A 44 7.68 -6.50 -5.85
CA TYR A 44 7.87 -7.63 -4.96
C TYR A 44 7.37 -7.28 -3.57
N ALA A 45 6.59 -8.18 -2.98
CA ALA A 45 6.08 -8.03 -1.62
C ALA A 45 6.32 -9.31 -0.82
N LEU A 46 6.95 -9.17 0.32
CA LEU A 46 7.15 -10.24 1.30
C LEU A 46 6.48 -9.82 2.61
N ASP A 47 5.43 -10.51 3.02
CA ASP A 47 4.67 -10.21 4.23
C ASP A 47 4.76 -11.34 5.26
N ASP A 48 4.80 -10.99 6.55
CA ASP A 48 4.74 -11.92 7.66
C ASP A 48 3.57 -11.56 8.59
N CYS A 49 2.52 -12.36 8.51
CA CYS A 49 1.36 -12.27 9.41
C CYS A 49 1.32 -13.42 10.43
N GLY A 50 2.47 -14.05 10.71
CA GLY A 50 2.55 -15.23 11.56
C GLY A 50 1.87 -16.43 10.95
N THR A 51 1.14 -17.20 11.74
CA THR A 51 0.40 -18.36 11.24
C THR A 51 -0.69 -17.94 10.24
N ARG A 52 -0.60 -18.44 9.03
CA ARG A 52 -1.55 -18.15 7.94
C ARG A 52 -2.81 -19.00 8.07
N ILE A 53 -3.87 -18.44 8.64
CA ILE A 53 -5.14 -19.17 8.87
C ILE A 53 -5.83 -19.49 7.53
N ASN A 54 -5.92 -18.51 6.64
CA ASN A 54 -6.46 -18.69 5.30
C ASN A 54 -5.58 -17.99 4.26
N PRO A 55 -4.72 -18.74 3.54
CA PRO A 55 -3.79 -18.17 2.56
C PRO A 55 -4.46 -17.35 1.46
N MET A 56 -5.61 -17.77 0.95
CA MET A 56 -6.33 -17.07 -0.11
C MET A 56 -6.83 -15.68 0.35
N ILE A 57 -7.35 -15.58 1.57
CA ILE A 57 -7.79 -14.31 2.15
C ILE A 57 -6.58 -13.41 2.40
N ILE A 58 -5.49 -13.96 2.92
CA ILE A 58 -4.26 -13.20 3.18
C ILE A 58 -3.72 -12.59 1.88
N GLU A 59 -3.65 -13.38 0.82
CA GLU A 59 -3.20 -12.92 -0.48
C GLU A 59 -4.10 -11.83 -1.06
N GLY A 60 -5.40 -11.98 -0.92
CA GLY A 60 -6.37 -10.95 -1.28
C GLY A 60 -6.18 -9.64 -0.50
N GLN A 61 -5.85 -9.69 0.79
CA GLN A 61 -5.52 -8.53 1.60
C GLN A 61 -4.20 -7.87 1.16
N VAL A 62 -3.18 -8.67 0.82
CA VAL A 62 -1.91 -8.15 0.33
C VAL A 62 -2.09 -7.42 -1.00
N HIS A 63 -2.75 -8.04 -1.97
CA HIS A 63 -3.01 -7.41 -3.28
C HIS A 63 -3.88 -6.16 -3.14
N GLY A 64 -4.94 -6.21 -2.32
CA GLY A 64 -5.81 -5.06 -2.07
C GLY A 64 -5.08 -3.90 -1.41
N GLY A 65 -4.30 -4.17 -0.37
CA GLY A 65 -3.52 -3.15 0.33
C GLY A 65 -2.43 -2.51 -0.54
N LEU A 66 -1.76 -3.29 -1.40
CA LEU A 66 -0.79 -2.77 -2.37
C LEU A 66 -1.47 -1.91 -3.45
N THR A 67 -2.67 -2.28 -3.89
CA THR A 67 -3.43 -1.50 -4.87
C THR A 67 -3.85 -0.15 -4.29
N GLU A 68 -4.31 -0.12 -3.05
CA GLU A 68 -4.59 1.15 -2.37
C GLU A 68 -3.32 1.96 -2.11
N ALA A 69 -2.22 1.31 -1.75
CA ALA A 69 -0.92 1.97 -1.59
C ALA A 69 -0.44 2.65 -2.89
N LEU A 70 -0.63 1.97 -4.03
CA LEU A 70 -0.38 2.53 -5.36
C LEU A 70 -1.23 3.78 -5.58
N ALA A 71 -2.52 3.70 -5.29
CA ALA A 71 -3.45 4.81 -5.46
C ALA A 71 -3.03 6.04 -4.64
N VAL A 72 -2.73 5.86 -3.36
CA VAL A 72 -2.27 6.94 -2.45
C VAL A 72 -0.95 7.55 -2.93
N ALA A 73 -0.01 6.71 -3.34
CA ALA A 73 1.31 7.20 -3.75
C ALA A 73 1.27 7.95 -5.08
N LEU A 74 0.44 7.51 -6.04
CA LEU A 74 0.50 7.97 -7.43
C LEU A 74 -0.66 8.85 -7.87
N GLY A 75 -1.74 9.03 -7.07
CA GLY A 75 -2.84 9.82 -7.59
C GLY A 75 -3.93 10.26 -6.64
N GLN A 76 -4.11 9.61 -5.49
CA GLN A 76 -5.19 9.99 -4.57
C GLN A 76 -4.86 11.30 -3.84
N GLU A 77 -5.76 12.25 -3.95
CA GLU A 77 -5.67 13.53 -3.23
C GLU A 77 -7.08 14.01 -2.86
N ILE A 78 -7.25 14.44 -1.61
CA ILE A 78 -8.43 15.18 -1.21
C ILE A 78 -8.11 16.66 -1.33
N ALA A 79 -8.54 17.26 -2.43
CA ALA A 79 -8.33 18.67 -2.71
C ALA A 79 -9.50 19.52 -2.22
N TYR A 80 -9.19 20.71 -1.70
CA TYR A 80 -10.16 21.69 -1.24
C TYR A 80 -10.08 22.97 -2.05
N ASP A 81 -11.20 23.69 -2.15
CA ASP A 81 -11.20 25.07 -2.63
C ASP A 81 -10.82 26.06 -1.51
N ASP A 82 -10.71 27.35 -1.86
CA ASP A 82 -10.37 28.42 -0.91
C ASP A 82 -11.41 28.62 0.21
N MET A 83 -12.61 28.06 0.04
CA MET A 83 -13.70 28.10 1.04
C MET A 83 -13.77 26.80 1.89
N GLY A 84 -12.88 25.83 1.63
CA GLY A 84 -12.85 24.56 2.35
C GLY A 84 -13.84 23.50 1.82
N ASN A 85 -14.43 23.68 0.64
CA ASN A 85 -15.26 22.64 0.03
C ASN A 85 -14.37 21.59 -0.64
N VAL A 86 -14.73 20.31 -0.52
CA VAL A 86 -14.03 19.20 -1.17
C VAL A 86 -14.26 19.26 -2.68
N LYS A 87 -13.19 19.33 -3.45
CA LYS A 87 -13.22 19.31 -4.93
C LYS A 87 -13.22 17.91 -5.49
N THR A 88 -12.56 16.97 -4.82
CA THR A 88 -12.41 15.56 -5.22
C THR A 88 -13.47 14.66 -4.58
N GLY A 89 -14.71 15.13 -4.52
CA GLY A 89 -15.82 14.45 -3.82
C GLY A 89 -16.54 13.37 -4.64
N THR A 90 -16.15 13.15 -5.88
CA THR A 90 -16.77 12.15 -6.77
C THR A 90 -15.72 11.23 -7.39
N LEU A 91 -16.14 10.05 -7.88
CA LEU A 91 -15.23 9.13 -8.60
C LEU A 91 -14.76 9.66 -9.96
N MET A 92 -15.25 10.81 -10.40
CA MET A 92 -14.72 11.52 -11.58
C MET A 92 -13.48 12.33 -11.25
N ASP A 93 -13.33 12.74 -10.01
CA ASP A 93 -12.27 13.63 -9.53
C ASP A 93 -11.27 12.93 -8.62
N PHE A 94 -11.74 11.92 -7.87
CA PHE A 94 -10.92 11.13 -6.95
C PHE A 94 -10.34 9.92 -7.69
N PHE A 95 -9.03 9.78 -7.68
CA PHE A 95 -8.34 8.68 -8.36
C PHE A 95 -8.64 7.34 -7.67
N LEU A 96 -9.23 6.43 -8.41
CA LEU A 96 -9.41 5.03 -8.02
C LEU A 96 -8.79 4.16 -9.12
N PRO A 97 -7.72 3.40 -8.83
CA PRO A 97 -7.04 2.62 -9.85
C PRO A 97 -7.95 1.54 -10.41
N THR A 98 -7.88 1.36 -11.72
CA THR A 98 -8.55 0.27 -12.43
C THR A 98 -7.59 -0.90 -12.62
N ALA A 99 -8.08 -2.02 -13.12
CA ALA A 99 -7.23 -3.17 -13.43
C ALA A 99 -6.13 -2.87 -14.48
N TRP A 100 -6.22 -1.73 -15.17
CA TRP A 100 -5.20 -1.30 -16.14
C TRP A 100 -3.96 -0.70 -15.47
N GLU A 101 -4.14 0.05 -14.39
CA GLU A 101 -3.04 0.67 -13.64
C GLU A 101 -2.37 -0.30 -12.67
N VAL A 102 -3.08 -1.34 -12.24
CA VAL A 102 -2.58 -2.29 -11.24
C VAL A 102 -1.58 -3.26 -11.86
N PRO A 103 -0.32 -3.30 -11.38
CA PRO A 103 0.66 -4.25 -11.88
C PRO A 103 0.40 -5.67 -11.35
N ASN A 104 1.05 -6.66 -11.94
CA ASN A 104 1.18 -7.96 -11.30
C ASN A 104 2.12 -7.86 -10.10
N TYR A 105 1.60 -8.12 -8.90
CA TYR A 105 2.40 -8.22 -7.69
C TYR A 105 3.02 -9.61 -7.57
N GLU A 106 4.31 -9.66 -7.35
CA GLU A 106 5.05 -10.90 -7.04
C GLU A 106 5.10 -11.01 -5.50
N THR A 107 4.22 -11.82 -4.93
CA THR A 107 4.03 -11.94 -3.49
C THR A 107 4.62 -13.23 -2.94
N ASP A 108 5.23 -13.16 -1.77
CA ASP A 108 5.67 -14.30 -0.99
C ASP A 108 5.50 -14.01 0.51
N HIS A 109 5.85 -14.94 1.37
CA HIS A 109 5.64 -14.79 2.81
C HIS A 109 6.72 -15.46 3.64
N THR A 110 6.91 -14.94 4.84
CA THR A 110 7.57 -15.65 5.94
C THR A 110 6.56 -15.95 7.05
N VAL A 111 6.95 -16.79 7.99
CA VAL A 111 6.08 -17.19 9.11
C VAL A 111 6.85 -17.04 10.41
N THR A 112 6.56 -15.96 11.13
CA THR A 112 7.06 -15.71 12.49
C THR A 112 5.87 -15.63 13.44
N PRO A 113 5.49 -16.74 14.09
CA PRO A 113 4.32 -16.77 14.97
C PRO A 113 4.41 -15.76 16.11
N SER A 114 3.31 -15.09 16.43
CA SER A 114 3.24 -14.23 17.60
C SER A 114 3.29 -15.06 18.88
N PRO A 115 4.12 -14.68 19.85
CA PRO A 115 4.13 -15.36 21.17
C PRO A 115 2.93 -14.96 22.05
N HIS A 116 2.17 -13.93 21.66
CA HIS A 116 1.07 -13.37 22.45
C HIS A 116 -0.31 -13.92 22.07
N HIS A 117 -0.35 -14.83 21.10
CA HIS A 117 -1.59 -15.42 20.61
C HIS A 117 -1.43 -16.95 20.47
N PRO A 118 -2.38 -17.76 20.96
CA PRO A 118 -2.26 -19.23 20.94
C PRO A 118 -2.05 -19.84 19.57
N ILE A 119 -2.65 -19.23 18.52
CA ILE A 119 -2.50 -19.67 17.12
C ILE A 119 -1.23 -19.09 16.49
N GLY A 120 -0.67 -18.02 17.06
CA GLY A 120 0.47 -17.31 16.50
C GLY A 120 0.17 -16.43 15.30
N ALA A 121 -1.11 -16.19 14.99
CA ALA A 121 -1.52 -15.29 13.92
C ALA A 121 -1.25 -13.81 14.28
N LYS A 122 -1.06 -12.99 13.24
CA LYS A 122 -0.92 -11.53 13.34
C LYS A 122 -1.85 -10.88 12.32
N GLY A 123 -2.06 -9.57 12.43
CA GLY A 123 -2.80 -8.82 11.41
C GLY A 123 -2.10 -8.87 10.05
N VAL A 124 -2.84 -8.65 8.97
CA VAL A 124 -2.29 -8.59 7.61
C VAL A 124 -2.88 -7.46 6.78
N GLY A 125 -4.07 -6.96 7.13
CA GLY A 125 -4.82 -6.01 6.31
C GLY A 125 -4.07 -4.71 6.01
N GLU A 126 -3.37 -4.15 6.97
CA GLU A 126 -2.70 -2.85 6.83
C GLU A 126 -1.22 -2.95 6.41
N SER A 127 -0.57 -4.08 6.65
CA SER A 127 0.87 -4.26 6.38
C SER A 127 1.27 -3.86 4.96
N PRO A 128 0.63 -4.38 3.91
CA PRO A 128 1.00 -4.04 2.54
C PRO A 128 0.70 -2.58 2.19
N HIS A 129 -0.32 -1.98 2.79
CA HIS A 129 -0.61 -0.56 2.58
C HIS A 129 0.47 0.33 3.23
N VAL A 130 0.81 0.07 4.49
CA VAL A 130 1.81 0.86 5.23
C VAL A 130 3.19 0.79 4.57
N GLY A 131 3.61 -0.37 4.07
CA GLY A 131 4.90 -0.54 3.40
C GLY A 131 4.87 -0.17 1.92
N GLY A 132 3.75 -0.38 1.25
CA GLY A 132 3.58 -0.11 -0.18
C GLY A 132 3.64 1.36 -0.54
N VAL A 133 2.94 2.24 0.21
CA VAL A 133 2.94 3.68 -0.04
C VAL A 133 4.37 4.26 -0.11
N PRO A 134 5.22 4.09 0.91
CA PRO A 134 6.59 4.58 0.81
C PRO A 134 7.43 3.84 -0.24
N CYS A 135 7.14 2.57 -0.54
CA CYS A 135 7.85 1.83 -1.57
C CYS A 135 7.65 2.46 -2.96
N PHE A 136 6.40 2.75 -3.36
CA PHE A 136 6.11 3.44 -4.62
C PHE A 136 6.71 4.85 -4.64
N SER A 137 6.56 5.60 -3.54
CA SER A 137 7.12 6.95 -3.43
C SER A 137 8.65 6.93 -3.56
N ASN A 138 9.32 6.00 -2.88
CA ASN A 138 10.77 5.86 -2.96
C ASN A 138 11.25 5.49 -4.37
N ALA A 139 10.50 4.68 -5.11
CA ALA A 139 10.84 4.33 -6.48
C ALA A 139 10.80 5.57 -7.40
N VAL A 140 9.81 6.45 -7.26
CA VAL A 140 9.76 7.73 -7.97
C VAL A 140 10.96 8.63 -7.57
N GLN A 141 11.25 8.73 -6.27
CA GLN A 141 12.39 9.52 -5.78
C GLN A 141 13.72 8.99 -6.34
N ASP A 142 13.90 7.67 -6.35
CA ASP A 142 15.12 7.02 -6.81
C ASP A 142 15.35 7.23 -8.31
N ALA A 143 14.28 7.23 -9.11
CA ALA A 143 14.35 7.52 -10.54
C ALA A 143 14.92 8.92 -10.84
N PHE A 144 14.60 9.92 -10.03
CA PHE A 144 15.09 11.30 -10.19
C PHE A 144 16.37 11.63 -9.42
N ARG A 145 16.78 10.77 -8.51
CA ARG A 145 17.97 10.98 -7.66
C ARG A 145 19.28 11.19 -8.46
N PRO A 146 19.56 10.44 -9.54
CA PRO A 146 20.76 10.65 -10.33
C PRO A 146 20.86 12.03 -10.98
N PHE A 147 19.71 12.72 -11.14
CA PHE A 147 19.60 14.03 -11.75
C PHE A 147 19.54 15.19 -10.73
N GLY A 148 19.77 14.88 -9.46
CA GLY A 148 19.90 15.88 -8.40
C GLY A 148 18.60 16.17 -7.62
N ASN A 149 17.50 15.47 -7.91
CA ASN A 149 16.28 15.60 -7.09
C ASN A 149 16.52 15.01 -5.69
N THR A 150 16.11 15.75 -4.67
CA THR A 150 16.24 15.31 -3.28
C THR A 150 14.93 14.89 -2.67
N HIS A 151 13.81 15.45 -3.15
CA HIS A 151 12.48 15.16 -2.64
C HIS A 151 11.38 15.68 -3.57
N THR A 152 10.30 14.89 -3.69
CA THR A 152 9.04 15.28 -4.34
C THR A 152 7.88 14.81 -3.46
N ASN A 153 6.90 15.68 -3.20
CA ASN A 153 5.75 15.34 -2.36
C ASN A 153 4.76 14.41 -3.08
N MET A 154 4.16 13.51 -2.33
CA MET A 154 3.00 12.74 -2.79
C MET A 154 1.74 13.61 -2.89
N PRO A 155 0.74 13.19 -3.69
CA PRO A 155 0.80 12.09 -4.63
C PRO A 155 1.73 12.40 -5.81
N HIS A 156 2.40 11.38 -6.34
CA HIS A 156 3.24 11.50 -7.53
C HIS A 156 2.39 11.31 -8.79
N ASP A 157 1.42 12.19 -9.01
CA ASP A 157 0.62 12.21 -10.22
C ASP A 157 1.46 12.59 -11.45
N HIS A 158 0.93 12.32 -12.63
CA HIS A 158 1.64 12.55 -13.89
C HIS A 158 2.13 14.01 -14.03
N TRP A 159 1.34 14.98 -13.57
CA TRP A 159 1.71 16.38 -13.60
C TRP A 159 2.91 16.70 -12.69
N ARG A 160 2.90 16.20 -11.45
CA ARG A 160 4.00 16.42 -10.51
C ARG A 160 5.29 15.73 -10.96
N ILE A 161 5.19 14.51 -11.51
CA ILE A 161 6.33 13.80 -12.12
C ILE A 161 6.87 14.58 -13.32
N TRP A 162 6.01 14.96 -14.26
CA TRP A 162 6.39 15.74 -15.42
C TRP A 162 7.04 17.08 -15.04
N LYS A 163 6.46 17.79 -14.09
CA LYS A 163 7.01 19.04 -13.58
C LYS A 163 8.41 18.86 -13.01
N THR A 164 8.62 17.81 -12.21
CA THR A 164 9.94 17.45 -11.66
C THR A 164 10.94 17.18 -12.78
N ALA A 165 10.57 16.40 -13.80
CA ALA A 165 11.41 16.13 -14.96
C ALA A 165 11.78 17.40 -15.71
N ASN A 166 10.83 18.32 -15.90
CA ASN A 166 11.03 19.60 -16.57
C ASN A 166 11.99 20.51 -15.76
N GLU A 167 11.81 20.61 -14.45
CA GLU A 167 12.70 21.38 -13.56
C GLU A 167 14.12 20.85 -13.56
N LEU A 168 14.32 19.56 -13.79
CA LEU A 168 15.62 18.91 -13.90
C LEU A 168 16.19 18.93 -15.33
N GLY A 169 15.47 19.50 -16.31
CA GLY A 169 15.91 19.60 -17.70
C GLY A 169 16.01 18.26 -18.44
N LEU A 170 15.14 17.29 -18.10
CA LEU A 170 15.18 15.93 -18.65
C LEU A 170 14.35 15.76 -19.94
N HIS A 171 13.64 16.78 -20.37
CA HIS A 171 12.96 16.78 -21.67
C HIS A 171 13.94 16.99 -22.80
N GLY A 172 13.88 16.14 -23.85
CA GLY A 172 14.72 16.21 -25.04
C GLY A 172 14.19 17.16 -26.11
#